data_f6c3493d9fe65d8427a7cdf5abf9c459
#
_entry.id   f6c3493d9fe65d8427a7cdf5abf9c459
#
_cell.length_a   1.000
_cell.length_b   1.000
_cell.length_c   1.000
_cell.angle_alpha   90.00
_cell.angle_beta   90.00
_cell.angle_gamma   90.00
#
_symmetry.space_group_name_H-M   'P 1'
#
loop_
_entity.id
_entity.type
_entity.pdbx_description
1 polymer ?
#
loop_
_entity_poly.entity_id
_entity_poly.type
_entity_poly.pdbx_seq_one_letter_code
_entity_poly.pdbx_strand_id
1 'polypeptide(L)'
;TTAAGMQLGVTICEDAWQHVGDVPSDYRTDPIEQLAEWQQRDGPLELTVNLSASPYHLAKEGERAALARAAAATLGHPFALCNQVGGNDDLIFDGRSLVAWPDGTVVQAPGGCRGVLLVDLDDPTAASWLAWPEGECGPDCGCSVEMASPGSEPSAPDSGADLLCAVTTGLGDY
;
A
#
# COMPACT_ATOMS: atom_id res chain seq x y z
N THR A 1 -3.50 18.53 9.26
CA THR A 1 -3.03 19.55 8.30
C THR A 1 -1.53 19.42 8.13
N THR A 2 -1.03 19.36 6.91
CA THR A 2 0.40 19.35 6.59
C THR A 2 0.98 20.76 6.50
N ALA A 3 2.30 20.88 6.36
CA ALA A 3 2.97 22.17 6.17
C ALA A 3 2.53 22.90 4.87
N ALA A 4 1.97 22.18 3.89
CA ALA A 4 1.40 22.74 2.66
C ALA A 4 -0.08 23.13 2.78
N GLY A 5 -0.70 22.94 3.96
CA GLY A 5 -2.12 23.18 4.17
C GLY A 5 -3.04 22.03 3.72
N MET A 6 -2.50 20.96 3.15
CA MET A 6 -3.24 19.76 2.74
C MET A 6 -3.90 19.10 3.94
N GLN A 7 -5.14 18.65 3.79
CA GLN A 7 -5.86 17.88 4.81
C GLN A 7 -5.62 16.39 4.59
N LEU A 8 -5.09 15.71 5.61
CA LEU A 8 -4.79 14.28 5.56
C LEU A 8 -5.67 13.47 6.50
N GLY A 9 -6.19 12.35 6.01
CA GLY A 9 -6.64 11.23 6.83
C GLY A 9 -5.46 10.33 7.19
N VAL A 10 -5.44 9.78 8.41
CA VAL A 10 -4.42 8.82 8.83
C VAL A 10 -5.11 7.64 9.49
N THR A 11 -4.78 6.44 9.04
CA THR A 11 -5.19 5.17 9.60
C THR A 11 -3.98 4.30 9.88
N ILE A 12 -4.12 3.29 10.74
CA ILE A 12 -3.02 2.42 11.14
C ILE A 12 -3.41 0.97 10.91
N CYS A 13 -2.63 0.28 10.08
CA CYS A 13 -2.68 -1.15 9.87
C CYS A 13 -4.12 -1.67 9.65
N GLU A 14 -4.68 -2.39 10.62
CA GLU A 14 -5.99 -3.05 10.55
C GLU A 14 -7.18 -2.10 10.41
N ASP A 15 -7.02 -0.82 10.68
CA ASP A 15 -8.09 0.17 10.51
C ASP A 15 -8.69 0.17 9.09
N ALA A 16 -7.89 -0.22 8.08
CA ALA A 16 -8.32 -0.28 6.69
C ALA A 16 -8.91 -1.64 6.26
N TRP A 17 -8.85 -2.68 7.11
CA TRP A 17 -9.15 -4.06 6.73
C TRP A 17 -10.60 -4.51 7.00
N GLN A 18 -11.54 -3.60 7.22
CA GLN A 18 -12.89 -3.92 7.69
C GLN A 18 -13.75 -4.71 6.67
N HIS A 19 -13.44 -4.62 5.38
CA HIS A 19 -14.27 -5.21 4.31
C HIS A 19 -13.50 -6.11 3.34
N VAL A 20 -12.30 -6.55 3.70
CA VAL A 20 -11.47 -7.39 2.84
C VAL A 20 -11.13 -8.69 3.54
N GLY A 21 -11.51 -9.81 2.90
CA GLY A 21 -11.26 -11.16 3.39
C GLY A 21 -12.29 -11.65 4.42
N ASP A 22 -12.11 -12.90 4.85
CA ASP A 22 -12.95 -13.57 5.87
C ASP A 22 -12.56 -13.18 7.32
N VAL A 23 -11.85 -12.06 7.51
CA VAL A 23 -11.48 -11.61 8.86
C VAL A 23 -12.69 -10.96 9.50
N PRO A 24 -13.29 -11.54 10.57
CA PRO A 24 -14.33 -10.85 11.30
C PRO A 24 -13.75 -9.56 11.89
N SER A 25 -14.25 -8.42 11.45
CA SER A 25 -13.86 -7.17 12.08
C SER A 25 -14.57 -7.06 13.43
N ASP A 26 -13.82 -7.04 14.51
CA ASP A 26 -14.32 -6.76 15.86
C ASP A 26 -14.59 -5.26 16.10
N TYR A 27 -14.32 -4.43 15.10
CA TYR A 27 -14.59 -3.00 15.21
C TYR A 27 -16.09 -2.72 15.10
N ARG A 28 -16.61 -1.95 16.04
CA ARG A 28 -18.03 -1.53 16.04
C ARG A 28 -18.36 -0.53 14.94
N THR A 29 -17.35 0.09 14.37
CA THR A 29 -17.44 1.14 13.36
C THR A 29 -16.26 1.01 12.41
N ASP A 30 -16.49 1.20 11.11
CA ASP A 30 -15.44 1.22 10.10
C ASP A 30 -14.68 2.56 10.11
N PRO A 31 -13.36 2.57 10.35
CA PRO A 31 -12.58 3.80 10.34
C PRO A 31 -12.58 4.52 8.97
N ILE A 32 -12.67 3.80 7.86
CA ILE A 32 -12.75 4.40 6.52
C ILE A 32 -14.09 5.12 6.33
N GLU A 33 -15.20 4.49 6.73
CA GLU A 33 -16.52 5.13 6.71
C GLU A 33 -16.56 6.35 7.64
N GLN A 34 -15.95 6.27 8.83
CA GLN A 34 -15.85 7.40 9.74
C GLN A 34 -15.08 8.59 9.15
N LEU A 35 -14.00 8.35 8.41
CA LEU A 35 -13.29 9.40 7.68
C LEU A 35 -14.16 10.01 6.58
N ALA A 36 -14.92 9.18 5.84
CA ALA A 36 -15.85 9.66 4.83
C ALA A 36 -16.98 10.53 5.43
N GLU A 37 -17.54 10.12 6.58
CA GLU A 37 -18.52 10.91 7.31
C GLU A 37 -17.91 12.22 7.86
N TRP A 38 -16.67 12.17 8.35
CA TRP A 38 -15.95 13.35 8.83
C TRP A 38 -15.81 14.40 7.74
N GLN A 39 -15.43 14.00 6.52
CA GLN A 39 -15.30 14.90 5.37
C GLN A 39 -16.59 15.67 5.06
N GLN A 40 -17.74 15.04 5.24
CA GLN A 40 -19.04 15.69 5.00
C GLN A 40 -19.33 16.83 5.97
N ARG A 41 -18.77 16.79 7.18
CA ARG A 41 -19.00 17.79 8.24
C ARG A 41 -17.91 18.86 8.31
N ASP A 42 -16.66 18.43 8.17
CA ASP A 42 -15.48 19.21 8.57
C ASP A 42 -14.61 19.63 7.37
N GLY A 43 -14.92 19.14 6.18
CA GLY A 43 -14.27 19.51 4.93
C GLY A 43 -13.49 18.35 4.28
N PRO A 44 -13.13 18.50 3.00
CA PRO A 44 -12.53 17.42 2.23
C PRO A 44 -11.13 17.06 2.73
N LEU A 45 -10.83 15.77 2.70
CA LEU A 45 -9.46 15.25 2.76
C LEU A 45 -8.91 15.15 1.34
N GLU A 46 -7.61 15.37 1.17
CA GLU A 46 -6.94 15.32 -0.12
C GLU A 46 -6.19 14.00 -0.31
N LEU A 47 -5.82 13.35 0.80
CA LEU A 47 -5.15 12.05 0.81
C LEU A 47 -5.44 11.36 2.14
N THR A 48 -5.65 10.05 2.12
CA THR A 48 -5.60 9.22 3.32
C THR A 48 -4.38 8.31 3.28
N VAL A 49 -3.64 8.26 4.38
CA VAL A 49 -2.45 7.42 4.53
C VAL A 49 -2.71 6.33 5.55
N ASN A 50 -2.44 5.08 5.19
CA ASN A 50 -2.43 3.94 6.09
C ASN A 50 -0.98 3.51 6.37
N LEU A 51 -0.59 3.50 7.63
CA LEU A 51 0.72 3.05 8.07
C LEU A 51 0.62 1.59 8.52
N SER A 52 1.24 0.67 7.78
CA SER A 52 1.08 -0.77 7.94
C SER A 52 2.39 -1.50 8.21
N ALA A 53 2.29 -2.54 9.03
CA ALA A 53 3.20 -3.66 9.12
C ALA A 53 2.40 -4.94 8.78
N SER A 54 1.98 -5.06 7.51
CA SER A 54 1.15 -6.17 7.03
C SER A 54 2.05 -7.34 6.63
N PRO A 55 2.00 -8.49 7.35
CA PRO A 55 2.86 -9.61 7.06
C PRO A 55 2.60 -10.21 5.67
N TYR A 56 3.68 -10.72 5.08
CA TYR A 56 3.62 -11.41 3.81
C TYR A 56 2.92 -12.78 3.94
N HIS A 57 2.07 -13.07 3.00
CA HIS A 57 1.63 -14.41 2.62
C HIS A 57 1.29 -14.43 1.13
N LEU A 58 1.21 -15.62 0.53
CA LEU A 58 0.85 -15.76 -0.88
C LEU A 58 -0.48 -15.04 -1.17
N ALA A 59 -0.52 -14.29 -2.28
CA ALA A 59 -1.64 -13.46 -2.74
C ALA A 59 -1.95 -12.20 -1.90
N LYS A 60 -1.16 -11.89 -0.86
CA LYS A 60 -1.38 -10.69 -0.01
C LYS A 60 -1.33 -9.37 -0.78
N GLU A 61 -0.56 -9.33 -1.85
CA GLU A 61 -0.47 -8.18 -2.75
C GLU A 61 -1.83 -7.81 -3.35
N GLY A 62 -2.53 -8.78 -3.93
CA GLY A 62 -3.86 -8.57 -4.50
C GLY A 62 -4.88 -8.10 -3.45
N GLU A 63 -4.82 -8.65 -2.23
CA GLU A 63 -5.67 -8.23 -1.12
C GLU A 63 -5.42 -6.76 -0.75
N ARG A 64 -4.14 -6.33 -0.64
CA ARG A 64 -3.79 -4.93 -0.33
C ARG A 64 -4.25 -3.97 -1.42
N ALA A 65 -4.08 -4.35 -2.70
CA ALA A 65 -4.54 -3.55 -3.82
C ALA A 65 -6.07 -3.42 -3.83
N ALA A 66 -6.80 -4.51 -3.58
CA ALA A 66 -8.27 -4.51 -3.51
C ALA A 66 -8.76 -3.63 -2.34
N LEU A 67 -8.14 -3.75 -1.17
CA LEU A 67 -8.43 -2.93 0.00
C LEU A 67 -8.23 -1.44 -0.30
N ALA A 68 -7.08 -1.07 -0.87
CA ALA A 68 -6.77 0.32 -1.14
C ALA A 68 -7.71 0.94 -2.18
N ARG A 69 -8.10 0.17 -3.22
CA ARG A 69 -9.12 0.59 -4.18
C ARG A 69 -10.47 0.84 -3.52
N ALA A 70 -10.90 -0.07 -2.65
CA ALA A 70 -12.16 0.07 -1.93
C ALA A 70 -12.16 1.31 -1.03
N ALA A 71 -11.07 1.53 -0.29
CA ALA A 71 -10.89 2.70 0.56
C ALA A 71 -10.89 4.00 -0.26
N ALA A 72 -10.12 4.07 -1.36
CA ALA A 72 -10.09 5.24 -2.23
C ALA A 72 -11.47 5.56 -2.85
N ALA A 73 -12.20 4.53 -3.28
CA ALA A 73 -13.56 4.69 -3.82
C ALA A 73 -14.54 5.22 -2.76
N THR A 74 -14.48 4.70 -1.53
CA THR A 74 -15.33 5.15 -0.40
C THR A 74 -15.02 6.59 -0.01
N LEU A 75 -13.73 6.94 0.03
CA LEU A 75 -13.26 8.26 0.46
C LEU A 75 -13.40 9.34 -0.62
N GLY A 76 -13.38 8.94 -1.91
CA GLY A 76 -13.46 9.87 -3.05
C GLY A 76 -12.15 10.62 -3.34
N HIS A 77 -11.02 10.19 -2.75
CA HIS A 77 -9.68 10.74 -2.96
C HIS A 77 -8.62 9.63 -2.87
N PRO A 78 -7.35 9.89 -3.24
CA PRO A 78 -6.29 8.88 -3.18
C PRO A 78 -6.09 8.29 -1.78
N PHE A 79 -5.81 6.99 -1.74
CA PHE A 79 -5.47 6.24 -0.54
C PHE A 79 -4.08 5.63 -0.69
N ALA A 80 -3.16 6.01 0.21
CA ALA A 80 -1.78 5.52 0.24
C ALA A 80 -1.60 4.48 1.36
N LEU A 81 -1.15 3.29 1.02
CA LEU A 81 -0.76 2.25 1.98
C LEU A 81 0.77 2.18 2.02
N CYS A 82 1.36 2.56 3.14
CA CYS A 82 2.79 2.46 3.38
C CYS A 82 3.07 1.22 4.23
N ASN A 83 3.70 0.20 3.64
CA ASN A 83 3.97 -1.07 4.29
C ASN A 83 5.45 -1.24 4.63
N GLN A 84 5.71 -1.91 5.75
CA GLN A 84 7.04 -2.27 6.21
C GLN A 84 7.75 -3.22 5.22
N VAL A 85 9.08 -3.13 5.15
CA VAL A 85 9.98 -4.10 4.48
C VAL A 85 10.92 -4.68 5.51
N GLY A 86 11.15 -6.00 5.45
CA GLY A 86 12.14 -6.68 6.27
C GLY A 86 11.60 -7.88 7.03
N GLY A 87 12.44 -8.49 7.84
CA GLY A 87 12.10 -9.57 8.76
C GLY A 87 11.99 -9.06 10.19
N ASN A 88 11.09 -9.63 10.97
CA ASN A 88 11.00 -9.43 12.40
C ASN A 88 10.39 -10.68 13.07
N ASP A 89 11.15 -11.35 13.90
CA ASP A 89 10.79 -12.64 14.47
C ASP A 89 10.35 -13.64 13.37
N ASP A 90 9.16 -14.20 13.48
CA ASP A 90 8.60 -15.17 12.53
C ASP A 90 7.89 -14.52 11.34
N LEU A 91 7.92 -13.17 11.23
CA LEU A 91 7.20 -12.43 10.21
C LEU A 91 8.13 -11.84 9.16
N ILE A 92 7.69 -11.90 7.92
CA ILE A 92 8.32 -11.24 6.78
C ILE A 92 7.37 -10.17 6.26
N PHE A 93 7.93 -9.01 5.93
CA PHE A 93 7.21 -7.88 5.37
C PHE A 93 7.80 -7.57 3.99
N ASP A 94 6.99 -7.72 2.98
CA ASP A 94 7.38 -7.61 1.57
C ASP A 94 7.33 -6.18 1.02
N GLY A 95 6.96 -5.18 1.83
CA GLY A 95 6.79 -3.81 1.38
C GLY A 95 5.59 -3.67 0.45
N ARG A 96 5.86 -3.43 -0.84
CA ARG A 96 4.82 -3.21 -1.86
C ARG A 96 3.84 -2.10 -1.45
N SER A 97 4.40 -1.02 -0.90
CA SER A 97 3.64 0.20 -0.63
C SER A 97 2.97 0.69 -1.90
N LEU A 98 1.76 1.22 -1.79
CA LEU A 98 0.99 1.58 -2.97
C LEU A 98 0.12 2.82 -2.74
N VAL A 99 -0.29 3.44 -3.84
CA VAL A 99 -1.33 4.47 -3.86
C VAL A 99 -2.44 4.00 -4.81
N ALA A 100 -3.68 4.09 -4.35
CA ALA A 100 -4.88 3.82 -5.14
C ALA A 100 -5.70 5.10 -5.32
N TRP A 101 -6.29 5.26 -6.50
CA TRP A 101 -7.21 6.36 -6.83
C TRP A 101 -8.66 5.88 -6.86
N PRO A 102 -9.63 6.81 -6.74
CA PRO A 102 -11.05 6.47 -6.78
C PRO A 102 -11.52 5.82 -8.07
N ASP A 103 -10.81 6.04 -9.18
CA ASP A 103 -11.09 5.40 -10.48
C ASP A 103 -10.60 3.95 -10.57
N GLY A 104 -9.92 3.45 -9.53
CA GLY A 104 -9.35 2.11 -9.45
C GLY A 104 -7.91 1.98 -9.97
N THR A 105 -7.30 3.07 -10.43
CA THR A 105 -5.85 3.10 -10.74
C THR A 105 -5.05 2.79 -9.47
N VAL A 106 -3.99 2.00 -9.61
CA VAL A 106 -3.05 1.70 -8.52
C VAL A 106 -1.63 1.87 -9.02
N VAL A 107 -0.80 2.53 -8.23
CA VAL A 107 0.65 2.59 -8.41
C VAL A 107 1.31 1.93 -7.22
N GLN A 108 2.21 0.98 -7.47
CA GLN A 108 2.81 0.12 -6.45
C GLN A 108 4.32 0.15 -6.51
N ALA A 109 4.94 0.22 -5.34
CA ALA A 109 6.38 0.06 -5.16
C ALA A 109 6.81 -1.41 -5.36
N PRO A 110 8.06 -1.67 -5.76
CA PRO A 110 8.58 -3.03 -5.87
C PRO A 110 8.59 -3.75 -4.52
N GLY A 111 8.44 -5.08 -4.56
CA GLY A 111 8.49 -5.93 -3.37
C GLY A 111 9.91 -6.17 -2.88
N GLY A 112 10.08 -6.34 -1.55
CA GLY A 112 11.35 -6.66 -0.90
C GLY A 112 12.41 -5.56 -0.95
N CYS A 113 12.08 -4.38 -1.45
CA CYS A 113 13.01 -3.27 -1.65
C CYS A 113 12.70 -2.11 -0.73
N ARG A 114 13.73 -1.58 -0.07
CA ARG A 114 13.63 -0.33 0.71
C ARG A 114 13.82 0.88 -0.21
N GLY A 115 12.98 1.90 -0.04
CA GLY A 115 13.09 3.11 -0.86
C GLY A 115 11.95 4.08 -0.66
N VAL A 116 11.82 5.01 -1.59
CA VAL A 116 10.77 6.03 -1.60
C VAL A 116 9.99 5.95 -2.90
N LEU A 117 8.69 5.71 -2.80
CA LEU A 117 7.76 5.86 -3.92
C LEU A 117 7.34 7.33 -4.00
N LEU A 118 7.73 8.01 -5.07
CA LEU A 118 7.27 9.36 -5.38
C LEU A 118 6.09 9.26 -6.32
N VAL A 119 5.00 9.93 -5.97
CA VAL A 119 3.75 9.89 -6.72
C VAL A 119 3.22 11.32 -6.85
N ASP A 120 2.79 11.69 -8.04
CA ASP A 120 1.97 12.87 -8.27
C ASP A 120 0.50 12.46 -8.08
N LEU A 121 -0.22 13.12 -7.18
CA LEU A 121 -1.61 12.78 -6.89
C LEU A 121 -2.57 13.16 -8.02
N ASP A 122 -2.16 14.12 -8.86
CA ASP A 122 -2.93 14.57 -10.03
C ASP A 122 -2.57 13.79 -11.30
N ASP A 123 -1.40 13.12 -11.33
CA ASP A 123 -0.93 12.33 -12.47
C ASP A 123 -0.25 11.01 -12.00
N PRO A 124 -1.01 9.93 -11.85
CA PRO A 124 -0.45 8.62 -11.47
C PRO A 124 0.67 8.13 -12.38
N THR A 125 0.71 8.60 -13.66
CA THR A 125 1.73 8.17 -14.62
C THR A 125 3.11 8.76 -14.35
N ALA A 126 3.21 9.80 -13.54
CA ALA A 126 4.45 10.45 -13.13
C ALA A 126 5.12 9.79 -11.92
N ALA A 127 4.72 8.58 -11.56
CA ALA A 127 5.29 7.84 -10.43
C ALA A 127 6.73 7.40 -10.70
N SER A 128 7.57 7.44 -9.65
CA SER A 128 8.94 6.96 -9.70
C SER A 128 9.38 6.32 -8.39
N TRP A 129 10.34 5.41 -8.49
CA TRP A 129 10.94 4.73 -7.35
C TRP A 129 12.38 5.18 -7.12
N LEU A 130 12.68 5.58 -5.90
CA LEU A 130 14.05 5.88 -5.45
C LEU A 130 14.46 4.78 -4.47
N ALA A 131 15.25 3.82 -4.94
CA ALA A 131 15.81 2.79 -4.06
C ALA A 131 16.75 3.41 -3.02
N TRP A 132 16.76 2.87 -1.81
CA TRP A 132 17.70 3.31 -0.78
C TRP A 132 19.13 2.97 -1.21
N PRO A 133 20.11 3.88 -1.08
CA PRO A 133 21.43 3.71 -1.71
C PRO A 133 22.27 2.54 -1.21
N GLU A 134 21.96 1.97 -0.08
CA GLU A 134 22.75 0.93 0.59
C GLU A 134 22.33 -0.50 0.20
N GLY A 135 22.19 -0.73 -1.10
CA GLY A 135 22.60 -2.00 -1.71
C GLY A 135 21.82 -3.28 -1.41
N GLU A 136 20.64 -3.24 -0.84
CA GLU A 136 19.88 -4.46 -0.52
C GLU A 136 18.97 -4.93 -1.66
N CYS A 137 18.83 -4.16 -2.71
CA CYS A 137 18.23 -4.62 -3.96
C CYS A 137 19.33 -5.13 -4.86
N GLY A 138 19.45 -6.44 -5.04
CA GLY A 138 20.37 -7.03 -6.00
C GLY A 138 20.13 -6.47 -7.40
N PRO A 139 21.14 -6.50 -8.30
CA PRO A 139 21.04 -5.96 -9.67
C PRO A 139 19.93 -6.61 -10.51
N ASP A 140 19.43 -7.75 -10.08
CA ASP A 140 18.40 -8.55 -10.77
C ASP A 140 17.01 -8.47 -10.10
N CYS A 141 16.80 -7.58 -9.12
CA CYS A 141 15.53 -7.55 -8.37
C CYS A 141 14.34 -6.98 -9.16
N GLY A 142 14.57 -6.48 -10.37
CA GLY A 142 13.48 -5.95 -11.21
C GLY A 142 12.72 -4.77 -10.59
N CYS A 143 13.39 -3.98 -9.73
CA CYS A 143 12.77 -2.90 -8.99
C CYS A 143 12.22 -1.80 -9.90
N SER A 144 11.01 -2.01 -10.41
CA SER A 144 10.24 -1.02 -11.18
C SER A 144 8.92 -0.72 -10.48
N VAL A 145 8.44 0.50 -10.68
CA VAL A 145 7.07 0.86 -10.28
C VAL A 145 6.09 0.09 -11.15
N GLU A 146 5.14 -0.58 -10.54
CA GLU A 146 4.03 -1.24 -11.22
C GLU A 146 2.81 -0.32 -11.23
N MET A 147 2.16 -0.19 -12.39
CA MET A 147 0.92 0.54 -12.54
C MET A 147 -0.17 -0.39 -13.08
N ALA A 148 -1.24 -0.51 -12.33
CA ALA A 148 -2.43 -1.25 -12.73
C ALA A 148 -3.57 -0.28 -13.03
N SER A 149 -4.12 -0.39 -14.25
CA SER A 149 -5.28 0.40 -14.69
C SER A 149 -6.57 -0.05 -14.00
N PRO A 150 -7.64 0.77 -14.03
CA PRO A 150 -8.95 0.39 -13.52
C PRO A 150 -9.42 -0.96 -14.07
N GLY A 151 -9.80 -1.87 -13.18
CA GLY A 151 -10.32 -3.21 -13.55
C GLY A 151 -9.27 -4.24 -13.97
N SER A 152 -7.97 -3.88 -14.00
CA SER A 152 -6.90 -4.87 -14.12
C SER A 152 -6.50 -5.37 -12.73
N GLU A 153 -6.35 -6.69 -12.59
CA GLU A 153 -5.63 -7.24 -11.45
C GLU A 153 -4.14 -6.84 -11.58
N PRO A 154 -3.44 -6.54 -10.48
CA PRO A 154 -1.98 -6.53 -10.51
C PRO A 154 -1.51 -7.83 -11.16
N SER A 155 -0.45 -7.77 -11.95
CA SER A 155 0.09 -8.99 -12.58
C SER A 155 0.24 -10.05 -11.49
N ALA A 156 -0.42 -11.21 -11.69
CA ALA A 156 -0.30 -12.29 -10.72
C ALA A 156 1.19 -12.58 -10.55
N PRO A 157 1.75 -12.40 -9.36
CA PRO A 157 3.18 -12.59 -9.16
C PRO A 157 3.52 -14.02 -9.57
N ASP A 158 4.65 -14.20 -10.25
CA ASP A 158 5.25 -15.51 -10.32
C ASP A 158 5.47 -15.97 -8.88
N SER A 159 4.58 -16.83 -8.40
CA SER A 159 4.52 -17.23 -6.99
C SER A 159 5.86 -17.78 -6.47
N GLY A 160 6.71 -18.29 -7.37
CA GLY A 160 8.05 -18.75 -7.06
C GLY A 160 9.03 -17.60 -6.84
N ALA A 161 9.04 -16.62 -7.73
CA ALA A 161 9.91 -15.44 -7.62
C ALA A 161 9.52 -14.57 -6.41
N ASP A 162 8.23 -14.39 -6.17
CA ASP A 162 7.72 -13.63 -5.05
C ASP A 162 8.06 -14.28 -3.69
N LEU A 163 7.88 -15.60 -3.59
CA LEU A 163 8.28 -16.35 -2.40
C LEU A 163 9.79 -16.27 -2.17
N LEU A 164 10.61 -16.40 -3.23
CA LEU A 164 12.05 -16.30 -3.12
C LEU A 164 12.48 -14.89 -2.66
N CYS A 165 11.87 -13.86 -3.19
CA CYS A 165 12.10 -12.46 -2.76
C CYS A 165 11.77 -12.28 -1.28
N ALA A 166 10.60 -12.76 -0.83
CA ALA A 166 10.18 -12.67 0.56
C ALA A 166 11.14 -13.41 1.51
N VAL A 167 11.54 -14.65 1.17
CA VAL A 167 12.49 -15.43 1.97
C VAL A 167 13.87 -14.77 2.02
N THR A 168 14.35 -14.24 0.89
CA THR A 168 15.65 -13.55 0.84
C THR A 168 15.63 -12.28 1.68
N THR A 169 14.53 -11.51 1.64
CA THR A 169 14.34 -10.31 2.48
C THR A 169 14.36 -10.69 3.96
N GLY A 170 13.63 -11.73 4.35
CA GLY A 170 13.61 -12.20 5.74
C GLY A 170 14.97 -12.66 6.22
N LEU A 171 15.74 -13.40 5.43
CA LEU A 171 17.08 -13.87 5.79
C LEU A 171 18.13 -12.76 5.84
N GLY A 172 17.96 -11.69 5.04
CA GLY A 172 18.89 -10.56 5.01
C GLY A 172 18.88 -9.72 6.28
N ASP A 173 17.80 -9.78 7.07
CA ASP A 173 17.64 -9.00 8.30
C ASP A 173 18.09 -9.78 9.57
N TYR A 174 18.54 -11.04 9.44
CA TYR A 174 19.15 -11.85 10.47
C TYR A 174 20.64 -12.10 10.21
#